data_b80b1bba7170fc34a26090c598a457f5
#
_entry.id   b80b1bba7170fc34a26090c598a457f5
#
_cell.length_a   1.000
_cell.length_b   1.000
_cell.length_c   1.000
_cell.angle_alpha   90.00
_cell.angle_beta   90.00
_cell.angle_gamma   90.00
#
_symmetry.space_group_name_H-M   'P 1'
#
loop_
_entity.id
_entity.type
_entity.pdbx_description
1 polymer ?
#
loop_
_entity_poly.entity_id
_entity_poly.type
_entity_poly.pdbx_seq_one_letter_code
_entity_poly.pdbx_strand_id
1 'polypeptide(L)'
;MCVFNLKGDDQYSEDPARFNRNLHFKSFAIEIQQRLEFIFAANEKFGSTFNLPGHYSKKNRSQQYYVFGGLGLCYFNPRAQNEQGEWVNLRPLRTENQEKPYSPITLTMPFGFGFRMGVSKMWRVGIELSYVKTFTDYMDDVSTVYADPNDILFSNDPDAAYLANPVENNSSYAPGQKR
;
A
#
# COMPACT_ATOMS: atom_id res chain seq x y z
N MET A 1 -8.34 -10.66 1.94
CA MET A 1 -8.28 -9.84 0.72
C MET A 1 -8.59 -8.41 1.11
N CYS A 2 -7.76 -7.48 0.73
CA CYS A 2 -7.92 -6.06 0.96
C CYS A 2 -7.88 -5.31 -0.38
N VAL A 3 -8.72 -4.29 -0.53
CA VAL A 3 -8.74 -3.41 -1.71
C VAL A 3 -8.58 -2.00 -1.20
N PHE A 4 -7.61 -1.27 -1.74
CA PHE A 4 -7.32 0.08 -1.30
C PHE A 4 -6.79 0.96 -2.44
N ASN A 5 -6.83 2.27 -2.22
CA ASN A 5 -6.26 3.24 -3.13
C ASN A 5 -5.20 4.05 -2.38
N LEU A 6 -4.01 4.09 -2.94
CA LEU A 6 -2.95 5.01 -2.54
C LEU A 6 -3.08 6.30 -3.36
N LYS A 7 -2.84 7.42 -2.71
CA LYS A 7 -2.77 8.72 -3.37
C LYS A 7 -1.62 9.50 -2.76
N GLY A 8 -0.82 10.12 -3.60
CA GLY A 8 0.21 11.07 -3.20
C GLY A 8 0.11 12.30 -4.09
N ASP A 9 0.39 13.45 -3.50
CA ASP A 9 0.39 14.72 -4.21
C ASP A 9 1.38 15.63 -3.48
N ASP A 10 2.45 15.98 -4.19
CA ASP A 10 3.53 16.80 -3.66
C ASP A 10 3.12 18.25 -3.39
N GLN A 11 2.01 18.72 -3.97
CA GLN A 11 1.48 20.06 -3.71
C GLN A 11 1.04 20.26 -2.24
N TYR A 12 0.75 19.17 -1.53
CA TYR A 12 0.41 19.22 -0.10
C TYR A 12 1.62 19.01 0.82
N SER A 13 2.82 18.88 0.27
CA SER A 13 4.04 18.67 1.06
C SER A 13 4.53 20.00 1.65
N GLU A 14 4.90 19.97 2.93
CA GLU A 14 5.60 21.09 3.59
C GLU A 14 7.07 21.18 3.18
N ASP A 15 7.61 20.14 2.54
CA ASP A 15 8.98 20.11 2.03
C ASP A 15 9.08 20.89 0.69
N PRO A 16 9.85 21.99 0.63
CA PRO A 16 10.00 22.79 -0.60
C PRO A 16 10.51 21.97 -1.79
N ALA A 17 11.34 20.96 -1.55
CA ALA A 17 11.87 20.10 -2.61
C ALA A 17 10.75 19.27 -3.25
N ARG A 18 9.86 18.69 -2.44
CA ARG A 18 8.71 17.92 -2.92
C ARG A 18 7.67 18.82 -3.59
N PHE A 19 7.36 19.96 -2.98
CA PHE A 19 6.44 20.94 -3.55
C PHE A 19 6.89 21.36 -4.96
N ASN A 20 8.17 21.64 -5.15
CA ASN A 20 8.74 22.00 -6.46
C ASN A 20 8.74 20.82 -7.44
N ARG A 21 8.79 19.59 -6.96
CA ARG A 21 8.77 18.37 -7.79
C ARG A 21 7.41 18.13 -8.44
N ASN A 22 6.32 18.55 -7.79
CA ASN A 22 4.94 18.52 -8.28
C ASN A 22 4.47 17.15 -8.81
N LEU A 23 4.95 16.06 -8.21
CA LEU A 23 4.50 14.73 -8.56
C LEU A 23 3.15 14.43 -7.90
N HIS A 24 2.27 13.79 -8.63
CA HIS A 24 1.00 13.31 -8.11
C HIS A 24 0.69 11.94 -8.70
N PHE A 25 0.10 11.07 -7.90
CA PHE A 25 -0.27 9.75 -8.36
C PHE A 25 -1.52 9.21 -7.64
N LYS A 26 -2.16 8.27 -8.29
CA LYS A 26 -3.18 7.37 -7.70
C LYS A 26 -2.82 5.94 -8.05
N SER A 27 -2.76 5.07 -7.07
CA SER A 27 -2.52 3.65 -7.29
C SER A 27 -3.65 2.83 -6.70
N PHE A 28 -4.35 2.10 -7.55
CA PHE A 28 -5.31 1.09 -7.13
C PHE A 28 -4.56 -0.19 -6.79
N ALA A 29 -4.83 -0.75 -5.61
CA ALA A 29 -4.16 -1.96 -5.15
C ALA A 29 -5.15 -2.99 -4.60
N ILE A 30 -4.86 -4.26 -4.90
CA ILE A 30 -5.55 -5.42 -4.34
C ILE A 30 -4.52 -6.33 -3.68
N GLU A 31 -4.72 -6.63 -2.41
CA GLU A 31 -3.85 -7.50 -1.65
C GLU A 31 -4.59 -8.77 -1.23
N ILE A 32 -3.95 -9.91 -1.45
CA ILE A 32 -4.35 -11.21 -0.91
C ILE A 32 -3.25 -11.67 0.02
N GLN A 33 -3.59 -11.90 1.28
CA GLN A 33 -2.62 -12.30 2.30
C GLN A 33 -3.09 -13.54 3.06
N GLN A 34 -2.15 -14.40 3.42
CA GLN A 34 -2.31 -15.48 4.36
C GLN A 34 -1.52 -15.12 5.62
N ARG A 35 -2.15 -15.18 6.78
CA ARG A 35 -1.51 -14.85 8.05
C ARG A 35 -1.74 -15.92 9.10
N LEU A 36 -0.79 -16.05 9.99
CA LEU A 36 -0.87 -16.87 11.20
C LEU A 36 -1.00 -15.95 12.40
N GLU A 37 -1.94 -16.29 13.28
CA GLU A 37 -2.15 -15.58 14.55
C GLU A 37 -1.63 -16.43 15.70
N PHE A 38 -0.79 -15.84 16.55
CA PHE A 38 -0.35 -16.45 17.79
C PHE A 38 -1.03 -15.74 18.97
N ILE A 39 -1.94 -16.47 19.62
CA ILE A 39 -2.67 -15.97 20.78
C ILE A 39 -1.84 -16.26 22.03
N PHE A 40 -1.25 -15.24 22.63
CA PHE A 40 -0.37 -15.37 23.80
C PHE A 40 -1.05 -15.12 25.13
N ALA A 41 -2.20 -14.47 25.11
CA ALA A 41 -3.03 -14.29 26.31
C ALA A 41 -4.51 -14.40 25.93
N ALA A 42 -5.18 -15.31 26.58
CA ALA A 42 -6.62 -15.51 26.41
C ALA A 42 -7.27 -15.68 27.79
N ASN A 43 -8.32 -14.91 28.04
CA ASN A 43 -9.21 -15.14 29.15
C ASN A 43 -10.52 -15.68 28.59
N GLU A 44 -10.48 -16.91 28.12
CA GLU A 44 -11.65 -17.60 27.59
C GLU A 44 -12.24 -18.45 28.71
N LYS A 45 -13.36 -18.03 29.21
CA LYS A 45 -14.30 -18.98 29.81
C LYS A 45 -14.98 -19.65 28.63
N PHE A 46 -14.50 -20.83 28.24
CA PHE A 46 -15.18 -21.69 27.29
C PHE A 46 -16.56 -22.00 27.84
N GLY A 47 -17.54 -21.18 27.48
CA GLY A 47 -18.92 -21.59 27.62
C GLY A 47 -19.11 -22.80 26.71
N SER A 48 -19.48 -23.92 27.27
CA SER A 48 -19.85 -25.13 26.52
C SER A 48 -20.69 -24.72 25.31
N THR A 49 -20.33 -25.17 24.13
CA THR A 49 -21.12 -25.02 22.90
C THR A 49 -22.45 -25.76 23.01
N PHE A 50 -22.57 -26.63 24.02
CA PHE A 50 -23.77 -27.32 24.40
C PHE A 50 -24.41 -26.64 25.60
N ASN A 51 -25.48 -25.90 25.38
CA ASN A 51 -26.37 -25.45 26.45
C ASN A 51 -27.11 -26.67 27.05
N LEU A 52 -26.57 -27.19 28.13
CA LEU A 52 -27.35 -28.09 28.99
C LEU A 52 -28.52 -27.31 29.60
N PRO A 53 -29.74 -27.84 29.56
CA PRO A 53 -30.91 -27.24 30.22
C PRO A 53 -30.57 -26.88 31.67
N GLY A 54 -30.72 -25.63 32.07
CA GLY A 54 -30.42 -25.16 33.42
C GLY A 54 -29.08 -24.45 33.63
N HIS A 55 -28.14 -24.49 32.66
CA HIS A 55 -26.90 -23.73 32.71
C HIS A 55 -26.95 -22.53 31.79
N TYR A 56 -27.34 -21.37 32.29
CA TYR A 56 -27.20 -20.11 31.62
C TYR A 56 -25.74 -19.67 31.71
N SER A 57 -24.99 -19.79 30.60
CA SER A 57 -23.64 -19.21 30.50
C SER A 57 -23.72 -17.71 30.71
N LYS A 58 -23.17 -17.24 31.82
CA LYS A 58 -22.96 -15.81 32.08
C LYS A 58 -22.13 -15.22 30.93
N LYS A 59 -22.47 -13.98 30.54
CA LYS A 59 -21.88 -13.17 29.47
C LYS A 59 -20.47 -13.60 29.09
N ASN A 60 -20.30 -14.06 27.87
CA ASN A 60 -19.02 -14.49 27.32
C ASN A 60 -18.13 -13.24 27.12
N ARG A 61 -17.38 -12.84 28.13
CA ARG A 61 -16.36 -11.83 28.07
C ARG A 61 -15.00 -12.48 27.77
N SER A 62 -14.94 -13.26 26.70
CA SER A 62 -13.66 -13.77 26.24
C SER A 62 -12.81 -12.62 25.75
N GLN A 63 -11.58 -12.54 26.21
CA GLN A 63 -10.59 -11.56 25.77
C GLN A 63 -9.41 -12.33 25.19
N GLN A 64 -8.92 -11.89 24.06
CA GLN A 64 -7.76 -12.48 23.41
C GLN A 64 -6.80 -11.39 22.96
N TYR A 65 -5.52 -11.58 23.28
CA TYR A 65 -4.42 -10.78 22.78
C TYR A 65 -3.59 -11.66 21.86
N TYR A 66 -3.27 -11.16 20.68
CA TYR A 66 -2.56 -11.93 19.68
C TYR A 66 -1.58 -11.05 18.90
N VAL A 67 -0.53 -11.69 18.42
CA VAL A 67 0.35 -11.16 17.38
C VAL A 67 0.13 -11.96 16.12
N PHE A 68 0.39 -11.37 14.98
CA PHE A 68 0.28 -12.09 13.72
C PHE A 68 1.42 -11.71 12.79
N GLY A 69 1.69 -12.62 11.85
CA GLY A 69 2.59 -12.42 10.74
C GLY A 69 2.18 -13.28 9.56
N GLY A 70 2.58 -12.88 8.37
CA GLY A 70 2.16 -13.60 7.18
C GLY A 70 2.88 -13.21 5.92
N LEU A 71 2.40 -13.75 4.81
CA LEU A 71 2.84 -13.44 3.46
C LEU A 71 1.63 -13.12 2.59
N GLY A 72 1.82 -12.20 1.67
CA GLY A 72 0.78 -11.78 0.74
C GLY A 72 1.34 -11.44 -0.63
N LEU A 73 0.43 -11.27 -1.57
CA LEU A 73 0.69 -10.75 -2.90
C LEU A 73 -0.18 -9.53 -3.10
N CYS A 74 0.43 -8.44 -3.52
CA CYS A 74 -0.24 -7.19 -3.82
C CYS A 74 -0.12 -6.89 -5.32
N TYR A 75 -1.25 -6.77 -5.99
CA TYR A 75 -1.35 -6.18 -7.32
C TYR A 75 -1.57 -4.67 -7.17
N PHE A 76 -0.84 -3.88 -7.97
CA PHE A 76 -0.97 -2.43 -7.94
C PHE A 76 -0.84 -1.85 -9.35
N ASN A 77 -1.49 -0.70 -9.57
CA ASN A 77 -1.48 -0.01 -10.85
C ASN A 77 -1.45 1.51 -10.64
N PRO A 78 -0.26 2.12 -10.56
CA PRO A 78 -0.13 3.56 -10.41
C PRO A 78 -0.50 4.30 -11.70
N ARG A 79 -1.17 5.44 -11.52
CA ARG A 79 -1.60 6.36 -12.57
C ARG A 79 -1.28 7.79 -12.17
N ALA A 80 -0.95 8.61 -13.15
CA ALA A 80 -0.82 10.06 -12.97
C ALA A 80 -1.58 10.79 -14.08
N GLN A 81 -1.76 12.09 -13.93
CA GLN A 81 -2.34 12.93 -14.97
C GLN A 81 -1.22 13.41 -15.91
N ASN A 82 -1.44 13.28 -17.21
CA ASN A 82 -0.58 13.87 -18.21
C ASN A 82 -0.79 15.41 -18.31
N GLU A 83 -0.08 16.05 -19.20
CA GLU A 83 -0.19 17.50 -19.43
C GLU A 83 -1.61 17.94 -19.81
N GLN A 84 -2.38 17.06 -20.45
CA GLN A 84 -3.77 17.29 -20.84
C GLN A 84 -4.77 17.05 -19.71
N GLY A 85 -4.30 16.57 -18.54
CA GLY A 85 -5.13 16.24 -17.39
C GLY A 85 -5.80 14.86 -17.44
N GLU A 86 -5.41 14.01 -18.38
CA GLU A 86 -5.93 12.65 -18.51
C GLU A 86 -5.16 11.66 -17.62
N TRP A 87 -5.88 10.69 -17.04
CA TRP A 87 -5.28 9.67 -16.20
C TRP A 87 -4.65 8.56 -17.02
N VAL A 88 -3.32 8.51 -17.05
CA VAL A 88 -2.52 7.49 -17.76
C VAL A 88 -1.88 6.51 -16.77
N ASN A 89 -1.69 5.26 -17.22
CA ASN A 89 -0.98 4.25 -16.46
C ASN A 89 0.53 4.53 -16.53
N LEU A 90 1.19 4.62 -15.37
CA LEU A 90 2.62 4.94 -15.31
C LEU A 90 3.51 3.77 -15.71
N ARG A 91 3.14 2.56 -15.34
CA ARG A 91 3.94 1.36 -15.57
C ARG A 91 4.44 1.16 -17.04
N PRO A 92 3.59 1.30 -18.08
CA PRO A 92 4.07 1.13 -19.46
C PRO A 92 4.97 2.28 -19.93
N LEU A 93 4.88 3.45 -19.30
CA LEU A 93 5.63 4.64 -19.72
C LEU A 93 7.12 4.58 -19.35
N ARG A 94 7.50 3.76 -18.38
CA ARG A 94 8.91 3.59 -17.96
C ARG A 94 9.60 4.92 -17.64
N THR A 95 8.99 5.70 -16.78
CA THR A 95 9.38 7.09 -16.44
C THR A 95 10.81 7.24 -15.91
N GLU A 96 11.45 6.16 -15.49
CA GLU A 96 12.86 6.10 -15.06
C GLU A 96 13.77 5.46 -16.12
N ASN A 97 13.35 5.42 -17.40
CA ASN A 97 14.08 4.82 -18.53
C ASN A 97 14.49 3.35 -18.32
N GLN A 98 13.63 2.58 -17.63
CA GLN A 98 13.87 1.15 -17.41
C GLN A 98 13.79 0.39 -18.73
N GLU A 99 14.64 -0.64 -18.92
CA GLU A 99 14.59 -1.52 -20.10
C GLU A 99 13.26 -2.25 -20.22
N LYS A 100 12.66 -2.63 -19.10
CA LYS A 100 11.38 -3.34 -19.02
C LYS A 100 10.47 -2.69 -17.98
N PRO A 101 9.13 -2.71 -18.20
CA PRO A 101 8.20 -2.30 -17.17
C PRO A 101 8.35 -3.16 -15.92
N TYR A 102 8.29 -2.55 -14.74
CA TYR A 102 8.30 -3.28 -13.47
C TYR A 102 7.09 -4.21 -13.30
N SER A 103 7.21 -5.19 -12.40
CA SER A 103 6.11 -6.12 -12.12
C SER A 103 4.94 -5.39 -11.46
N PRO A 104 3.70 -5.61 -11.92
CA PRO A 104 2.51 -5.07 -11.25
C PRO A 104 2.15 -5.85 -9.98
N ILE A 105 2.87 -6.93 -9.69
CA ILE A 105 2.63 -7.78 -8.53
C ILE A 105 3.90 -7.80 -7.69
N THR A 106 3.73 -7.55 -6.39
CA THR A 106 4.81 -7.62 -5.40
C THR A 106 4.44 -8.53 -4.24
N LEU A 107 5.46 -9.09 -3.60
CA LEU A 107 5.32 -9.79 -2.33
C LEU A 107 5.07 -8.77 -1.22
N THR A 108 4.24 -9.16 -0.25
CA THR A 108 4.00 -8.37 0.98
C THR A 108 4.21 -9.23 2.21
N MET A 109 4.59 -8.60 3.31
CA MET A 109 4.75 -9.25 4.61
C MET A 109 4.00 -8.45 5.68
N PRO A 110 2.72 -8.80 5.93
CA PRO A 110 1.96 -8.21 7.01
C PRO A 110 2.41 -8.76 8.36
N PHE A 111 2.50 -7.90 9.37
CA PHE A 111 2.69 -8.28 10.76
C PHE A 111 2.07 -7.24 11.68
N GLY A 112 1.70 -7.67 12.88
CA GLY A 112 1.05 -6.76 13.81
C GLY A 112 0.58 -7.45 15.08
N PHE A 113 -0.24 -6.71 15.81
CA PHE A 113 -0.85 -7.21 17.04
C PHE A 113 -2.31 -6.77 17.11
N GLY A 114 -3.09 -7.54 17.85
CA GLY A 114 -4.50 -7.27 18.03
C GLY A 114 -5.03 -7.69 19.39
N PHE A 115 -6.14 -7.09 19.71
CA PHE A 115 -6.97 -7.42 20.85
C PHE A 115 -8.40 -7.64 20.38
N ARG A 116 -9.05 -8.71 20.83
CA ARG A 116 -10.45 -8.96 20.56
C ARG A 116 -11.17 -9.42 21.81
N MET A 117 -12.43 -9.00 21.96
CA MET A 117 -13.27 -9.37 23.07
C MET A 117 -14.69 -9.77 22.63
N GLY A 118 -15.28 -10.72 23.34
CA GLY A 118 -16.68 -11.08 23.17
C GLY A 118 -17.59 -10.05 23.83
N VAL A 119 -18.51 -9.48 23.07
CA VAL A 119 -19.53 -8.55 23.56
C VAL A 119 -20.84 -9.29 23.86
N SER A 120 -21.15 -10.28 23.07
CA SER A 120 -22.32 -11.14 23.25
C SER A 120 -22.03 -12.59 22.79
N LYS A 121 -23.02 -13.46 22.84
CA LYS A 121 -22.88 -14.87 22.38
C LYS A 121 -22.43 -14.97 20.91
N MET A 122 -22.82 -14.02 20.07
CA MET A 122 -22.55 -14.05 18.63
C MET A 122 -21.61 -12.92 18.16
N TRP A 123 -21.33 -11.91 18.98
CA TRP A 123 -20.57 -10.75 18.58
C TRP A 123 -19.22 -10.68 19.31
N ARG A 124 -18.18 -10.53 18.51
CA ARG A 124 -16.83 -10.18 18.97
C ARG A 124 -16.41 -8.88 18.34
N VAL A 125 -15.80 -8.01 19.13
CA VAL A 125 -15.24 -6.75 18.68
C VAL A 125 -13.74 -6.77 18.95
N GLY A 126 -12.95 -6.28 18.01
CA GLY A 126 -11.51 -6.23 18.15
C GLY A 126 -10.91 -4.99 17.51
N ILE A 127 -9.73 -4.66 17.96
CA ILE A 127 -8.85 -3.64 17.38
C ILE A 127 -7.57 -4.35 16.96
N GLU A 128 -7.08 -4.04 15.78
CA GLU A 128 -5.86 -4.61 15.21
C GLU A 128 -5.00 -3.47 14.67
N LEU A 129 -3.72 -3.49 15.00
CA LEU A 129 -2.70 -2.65 14.39
C LEU A 129 -1.82 -3.52 13.52
N SER A 130 -1.78 -3.18 12.23
CA SER A 130 -1.08 -3.93 11.20
C SER A 130 -0.08 -3.03 10.50
N TYR A 131 1.11 -3.56 10.27
CA TYR A 131 2.10 -3.00 9.37
C TYR A 131 2.34 -3.99 8.23
N VAL A 132 2.37 -3.47 7.00
CA VAL A 132 2.61 -4.28 5.80
C VAL A 132 3.89 -3.79 5.14
N LYS A 133 4.91 -4.64 5.13
CA LYS A 133 6.13 -4.39 4.36
C LYS A 133 5.91 -4.87 2.93
N THR A 134 6.13 -3.97 1.97
CA THR A 134 6.17 -4.28 0.54
C THR A 134 7.62 -4.49 0.09
N PHE A 135 7.82 -5.33 -0.92
CA PHE A 135 9.14 -5.59 -1.50
C PHE A 135 9.32 -4.90 -2.85
N THR A 136 8.66 -3.76 -3.02
CA THR A 136 8.82 -2.85 -4.16
C THR A 136 8.66 -1.41 -3.72
N ASP A 137 9.39 -0.51 -4.36
CA ASP A 137 9.24 0.93 -4.19
C ASP A 137 8.41 1.55 -5.34
N TYR A 138 8.02 0.74 -6.34
CA TYR A 138 7.25 1.20 -7.50
C TYR A 138 5.73 1.34 -7.26
N MET A 139 5.27 1.35 -6.03
CA MET A 139 3.83 1.54 -5.76
C MET A 139 3.34 2.94 -6.13
N ASP A 140 4.25 3.90 -6.18
CA ASP A 140 4.06 5.30 -6.59
C ASP A 140 4.83 5.66 -7.87
N ASP A 141 5.38 4.67 -8.58
CA ASP A 141 6.23 4.83 -9.77
C ASP A 141 7.58 5.51 -9.53
N VAL A 142 8.00 5.64 -8.28
CA VAL A 142 9.25 6.31 -7.91
C VAL A 142 10.16 5.33 -7.15
N SER A 143 11.32 5.01 -7.72
CA SER A 143 12.24 4.06 -7.08
C SER A 143 13.72 4.44 -7.17
N THR A 144 14.19 4.98 -8.28
CA THR A 144 15.62 5.08 -8.52
C THR A 144 16.11 6.51 -8.74
N VAL A 145 16.22 6.93 -9.97
CA VAL A 145 16.82 8.22 -10.35
C VAL A 145 16.01 8.92 -11.44
N TYR A 146 16.19 10.23 -11.53
CA TYR A 146 15.63 10.98 -12.65
C TYR A 146 16.33 10.56 -13.95
N ALA A 147 15.55 10.14 -14.93
CA ALA A 147 16.05 9.85 -16.26
C ALA A 147 16.22 11.13 -17.07
N ASP A 148 17.05 11.09 -18.13
CA ASP A 148 17.14 12.18 -19.07
C ASP A 148 15.84 12.24 -19.91
N PRO A 149 15.11 13.36 -19.91
CA PRO A 149 13.89 13.49 -20.70
C PRO A 149 14.09 13.23 -22.20
N ASN A 150 15.28 13.58 -22.73
CA ASN A 150 15.59 13.34 -24.14
C ASN A 150 15.72 11.85 -24.45
N ASP A 151 16.34 11.07 -23.57
CA ASP A 151 16.45 9.62 -23.74
C ASP A 151 15.07 8.95 -23.71
N ILE A 152 14.17 9.44 -22.85
CA ILE A 152 12.79 8.94 -22.76
C ILE A 152 11.99 9.30 -24.02
N LEU A 153 12.08 10.53 -24.52
CA LEU A 153 11.41 10.97 -25.74
C LEU A 153 11.78 10.13 -26.95
N PHE A 154 13.04 9.70 -27.06
CA PHE A 154 13.50 8.85 -28.16
C PHE A 154 13.02 7.41 -28.04
N SER A 155 12.76 6.92 -26.85
CA SER A 155 12.47 5.49 -26.60
C SER A 155 11.01 5.17 -26.33
N ASN A 156 10.19 6.16 -25.93
CA ASN A 156 8.84 5.94 -25.44
C ASN A 156 7.82 6.97 -25.98
N ASP A 157 6.91 7.39 -25.13
CA ASP A 157 5.78 8.27 -25.37
C ASP A 157 6.11 9.69 -24.84
N PRO A 158 5.60 10.78 -25.45
CA PRO A 158 5.69 12.14 -24.89
C PRO A 158 5.21 12.26 -23.45
N ASP A 159 4.16 11.54 -23.08
CA ASP A 159 3.64 11.48 -21.73
C ASP A 159 4.68 10.93 -20.72
N ALA A 160 5.53 10.00 -21.15
CA ALA A 160 6.59 9.46 -20.33
C ALA A 160 7.63 10.51 -19.93
N ALA A 161 8.04 11.35 -20.88
CA ALA A 161 8.99 12.42 -20.63
C ALA A 161 8.43 13.49 -19.69
N TYR A 162 7.17 13.88 -19.88
CA TYR A 162 6.49 14.83 -18.98
C TYR A 162 6.38 14.26 -17.55
N LEU A 163 5.94 13.02 -17.40
CA LEU A 163 5.71 12.39 -16.09
C LEU A 163 7.00 11.96 -15.38
N ALA A 164 8.10 11.83 -16.12
CA ALA A 164 9.43 11.62 -15.51
C ALA A 164 9.90 12.84 -14.74
N ASN A 165 9.57 14.04 -15.20
CA ASN A 165 9.93 15.31 -14.55
C ASN A 165 8.92 16.41 -14.90
N PRO A 166 7.76 16.50 -14.17
CA PRO A 166 6.66 17.41 -14.48
C PRO A 166 6.93 18.87 -14.08
N VAL A 167 8.16 19.23 -13.73
CA VAL A 167 8.53 20.61 -13.38
C VAL A 167 8.62 21.46 -14.64
N GLU A 168 7.85 22.52 -14.75
CA GLU A 168 7.83 23.45 -15.88
C GLU A 168 9.18 24.14 -16.12
N ASN A 169 10.02 24.26 -15.10
CA ASN A 169 11.36 24.83 -15.19
C ASN A 169 12.43 23.76 -14.94
N ASN A 170 13.05 23.32 -15.99
CA ASN A 170 14.09 22.28 -16.12
C ASN A 170 15.33 22.44 -15.21
N SER A 171 15.28 23.28 -14.18
CA SER A 171 16.43 23.69 -13.39
C SER A 171 16.59 22.97 -12.05
N SER A 172 15.63 22.15 -11.62
CA SER A 172 15.62 21.66 -10.24
C SER A 172 16.20 20.26 -10.05
N TYR A 173 16.15 19.39 -11.04
CA TYR A 173 16.61 17.99 -10.90
C TYR A 173 17.43 17.55 -12.12
N ALA A 174 18.71 17.23 -11.89
CA ALA A 174 19.60 16.75 -12.94
C ALA A 174 19.38 15.25 -13.20
N PRO A 175 19.53 14.79 -14.47
CA PRO A 175 19.58 13.37 -14.80
C PRO A 175 20.58 12.61 -13.91
N GLY A 176 20.20 11.45 -13.40
CA GLY A 176 21.01 10.67 -12.47
C GLY A 176 20.89 11.08 -10.98
N GLN A 177 20.18 12.15 -10.65
CA GLN A 177 19.87 12.50 -9.29
C GLN A 177 18.84 11.51 -8.71
N LYS A 178 18.95 11.17 -7.42
CA LYS A 178 17.99 10.27 -6.76
C LYS A 178 16.60 10.92 -6.70
N ARG A 179 15.62 10.16 -7.12
CA ARG A 179 14.20 10.56 -7.21
C ARG A 179 13.45 10.44 -5.88
#